data_1ecd7afbe9c4e482977ac81b05d3bfb4
#
_entry.id   1ecd7afbe9c4e482977ac81b05d3bfb4
#
_cell.length_a   1.000
_cell.length_b   1.000
_cell.length_c   1.000
_cell.angle_alpha   90.00
_cell.angle_beta   90.00
_cell.angle_gamma   90.00
#
_symmetry.space_group_name_H-M   'P 1'
#
loop_
_entity.id
_entity.type
_entity.pdbx_description
1 polymer ?
#
loop_
_entity_poly.entity_id
_entity_poly.type
_entity_poly.pdbx_seq_one_letter_code
_entity_poly.pdbx_strand_id
1 'polypeptide(L)'
;MENAEIQTMFSVLGPVTIKPMFGGKGIYYQGSIIAVEFAGDVLLKADHVSAPAFAAAGAAQWAYEGRTGKAVNMPYWSIPADAFDESDAMARWVRLAYDAALRAAKASRK
;
A
#
# COMPACT_ATOMS: atom_id res chain seq x y z
N MET A 1 12.59 3.87 -5.92
CA MET A 1 12.91 3.73 -4.48
C MET A 1 13.68 2.43 -4.25
N GLU A 2 14.72 2.49 -3.47
CA GLU A 2 15.56 1.33 -3.22
C GLU A 2 14.89 0.35 -2.27
N ASN A 3 15.21 -0.94 -2.44
CA ASN A 3 14.61 -2.00 -1.60
C ASN A 3 14.90 -1.80 -0.12
N ALA A 4 16.10 -1.30 0.22
CA ALA A 4 16.45 -1.04 1.63
C ALA A 4 15.55 0.02 2.26
N GLU A 5 15.21 1.06 1.51
CA GLU A 5 14.27 2.10 1.97
C GLU A 5 12.88 1.52 2.21
N ILE A 6 12.42 0.66 1.30
CA ILE A 6 11.13 0.00 1.44
C ILE A 6 11.11 -0.88 2.69
N GLN A 7 12.18 -1.66 2.93
CA GLN A 7 12.26 -2.49 4.14
C GLN A 7 12.17 -1.64 5.40
N THR A 8 12.80 -0.48 5.40
CA THR A 8 12.74 0.44 6.55
C THR A 8 11.33 0.97 6.78
N MET A 9 10.62 1.35 5.71
CA MET A 9 9.25 1.85 5.83
C MET A 9 8.30 0.82 6.46
N PHE A 10 8.52 -0.46 6.17
CA PHE A 10 7.66 -1.54 6.63
C PHE A 10 8.22 -2.28 7.84
N SER A 11 9.21 -1.69 8.51
CA SER A 11 9.93 -2.36 9.61
C SER A 11 9.04 -2.75 10.79
N VAL A 12 7.90 -2.08 10.98
CA VAL A 12 6.96 -2.44 12.05
C VAL A 12 6.40 -3.86 11.86
N LEU A 13 6.32 -4.34 10.63
CA LEU A 13 5.86 -5.70 10.34
C LEU A 13 7.01 -6.71 10.39
N GLY A 14 8.24 -6.25 10.14
CA GLY A 14 9.40 -7.11 9.92
C GLY A 14 9.74 -7.17 8.43
N PRO A 15 10.58 -8.11 8.00
CA PRO A 15 11.00 -8.18 6.60
C PRO A 15 9.83 -8.40 5.64
N VAL A 16 9.82 -7.65 4.53
CA VAL A 16 8.83 -7.81 3.48
C VAL A 16 9.50 -8.40 2.24
N THR A 17 8.71 -9.04 1.37
CA THR A 17 9.20 -9.55 0.09
C THR A 17 8.86 -8.54 -0.99
N ILE A 18 9.84 -8.17 -1.79
CA ILE A 18 9.70 -7.18 -2.85
C ILE A 18 9.90 -7.87 -4.19
N LYS A 19 8.92 -7.76 -5.08
CA LYS A 19 8.95 -8.40 -6.40
C LYS A 19 8.69 -7.38 -7.49
N PRO A 20 9.40 -7.46 -8.64
CA PRO A 20 9.10 -6.61 -9.80
C PRO A 20 7.66 -6.83 -10.27
N MET A 21 6.99 -5.75 -10.68
CA MET A 21 5.61 -5.82 -11.12
C MET A 21 5.28 -4.62 -12.03
N PHE A 22 4.91 -4.88 -13.29
CA PHE A 22 4.38 -3.86 -14.22
C PHE A 22 5.16 -2.52 -14.22
N GLY A 23 6.48 -2.58 -14.27
CA GLY A 23 7.31 -1.38 -14.25
C GLY A 23 7.55 -0.78 -12.87
N GLY A 24 7.01 -1.40 -11.83
CA GLY A 24 7.21 -1.03 -10.44
C GLY A 24 7.55 -2.23 -9.59
N LYS A 25 7.11 -2.22 -8.35
CA LYS A 25 7.35 -3.32 -7.39
C LYS A 25 6.09 -3.62 -6.61
N GLY A 26 5.87 -4.90 -6.33
CA GLY A 26 4.88 -5.36 -5.37
C GLY A 26 5.56 -5.63 -4.04
N ILE A 27 4.93 -5.23 -2.94
CA ILE A 27 5.47 -5.40 -1.59
C ILE A 27 4.54 -6.36 -0.85
N TYR A 28 5.10 -7.47 -0.41
CA TYR A 28 4.35 -8.59 0.19
C TYR A 28 4.81 -8.83 1.61
N TYR A 29 3.87 -9.16 2.47
CA TYR A 29 4.17 -9.62 3.83
C TYR A 29 3.40 -10.90 4.09
N GLN A 30 4.12 -11.97 4.42
CA GLN A 30 3.54 -13.31 4.67
C GLN A 30 2.60 -13.76 3.55
N GLY A 31 3.01 -13.54 2.31
CA GLY A 31 2.28 -14.00 1.13
C GLY A 31 1.17 -13.08 0.64
N SER A 32 0.85 -12.02 1.36
CA SER A 32 -0.20 -11.07 0.96
C SER A 32 0.41 -9.78 0.46
N ILE A 33 -0.08 -9.27 -0.67
CA ILE A 33 0.37 -7.97 -1.16
C ILE A 33 -0.22 -6.87 -0.28
N ILE A 34 0.64 -5.98 0.21
CA ILE A 34 0.24 -4.91 1.12
C ILE A 34 0.48 -3.52 0.54
N ALA A 35 1.30 -3.42 -0.50
CA ALA A 35 1.62 -2.14 -1.11
C ALA A 35 2.20 -2.37 -2.51
N VAL A 36 2.25 -1.29 -3.29
CA VAL A 36 2.94 -1.26 -4.58
C VAL A 36 3.82 -0.03 -4.64
N GLU A 37 4.86 -0.08 -5.45
CA GLU A 37 5.73 1.08 -5.70
C GLU A 37 5.74 1.36 -7.20
N PHE A 38 5.47 2.61 -7.56
CA PHE A 38 5.54 3.07 -8.94
C PHE A 38 6.19 4.46 -8.98
N ALA A 39 7.10 4.65 -9.89
CA ALA A 39 7.75 5.95 -10.13
C ALA A 39 8.32 6.58 -8.86
N GLY A 40 8.78 5.76 -7.93
CA GLY A 40 9.36 6.24 -6.67
C GLY A 40 8.35 6.45 -5.55
N ASP A 41 7.05 6.25 -5.81
CA ASP A 41 6.00 6.41 -4.81
C ASP A 41 5.51 5.07 -4.32
N VAL A 42 5.41 4.90 -3.00
CA VAL A 42 4.81 3.73 -2.39
C VAL A 42 3.35 4.02 -2.09
N LEU A 43 2.48 3.10 -2.54
CA LEU A 43 1.04 3.19 -2.33
C LEU A 43 0.61 2.02 -1.45
N LEU A 44 -0.15 2.31 -0.39
CA LEU A 44 -0.57 1.33 0.59
C LEU A 44 -1.93 0.74 0.24
N LYS A 45 -2.07 -0.56 0.46
CA LYS A 45 -3.35 -1.23 0.23
C LYS A 45 -4.41 -0.71 1.20
N ALA A 46 -5.60 -0.49 0.66
CA ALA A 46 -6.75 -0.07 1.45
C ALA A 46 -7.99 -0.78 0.94
N ASP A 47 -9.02 -0.82 1.77
CA ASP A 47 -10.32 -1.36 1.41
C ASP A 47 -11.41 -0.41 1.93
N HIS A 48 -12.68 -0.82 1.83
CA HIS A 48 -13.78 0.02 2.27
C HIS A 48 -13.74 0.35 3.78
N VAL A 49 -13.04 -0.46 4.56
CA VAL A 49 -12.88 -0.22 6.00
C VAL A 49 -11.83 0.87 6.27
N SER A 50 -10.68 0.80 5.58
CA SER A 50 -9.56 1.71 5.84
C SER A 50 -9.53 2.95 4.96
N ALA A 51 -10.14 2.91 3.76
CA ALA A 51 -10.10 4.05 2.84
C ALA A 51 -10.58 5.38 3.44
N PRO A 52 -11.63 5.40 4.28
CA PRO A 52 -12.05 6.67 4.89
C PRO A 52 -10.94 7.34 5.72
N ALA A 53 -10.11 6.55 6.41
CA ALA A 53 -8.99 7.11 7.18
C ALA A 53 -7.94 7.74 6.26
N PHE A 54 -7.63 7.09 5.13
CA PHE A 54 -6.70 7.65 4.15
C PHE A 54 -7.24 8.95 3.55
N ALA A 55 -8.51 8.97 3.18
CA ALA A 55 -9.15 10.15 2.60
C ALA A 55 -9.16 11.30 3.61
N ALA A 56 -9.48 11.03 4.87
CA ALA A 56 -9.48 12.06 5.93
C ALA A 56 -8.10 12.63 6.17
N ALA A 57 -7.05 11.86 5.95
CA ALA A 57 -5.67 12.31 6.11
C ALA A 57 -5.12 13.03 4.87
N GLY A 58 -5.93 13.22 3.85
CA GLY A 58 -5.51 13.92 2.63
C GLY A 58 -4.79 13.05 1.61
N ALA A 59 -4.79 11.73 1.80
CA ALA A 59 -4.19 10.83 0.83
C ALA A 59 -5.07 10.71 -0.42
N ALA A 60 -4.46 10.28 -1.53
CA ALA A 60 -5.16 10.11 -2.80
C ALA A 60 -5.17 8.64 -3.20
N GLN A 61 -6.32 8.19 -3.70
CA GLN A 61 -6.45 6.85 -4.24
C GLN A 61 -5.80 6.78 -5.62
N TRP A 62 -5.06 5.69 -5.88
CA TRP A 62 -4.45 5.46 -7.16
C TRP A 62 -5.49 5.03 -8.18
N ALA A 63 -5.48 5.68 -9.34
CA ALA A 63 -6.33 5.31 -10.45
C ALA A 63 -5.44 4.94 -11.64
N TYR A 64 -5.76 3.81 -12.26
CA TYR A 64 -5.05 3.33 -13.44
C TYR A 64 -5.92 3.54 -14.67
N GLU A 65 -5.36 4.16 -15.71
CA GLU A 65 -6.08 4.35 -16.97
C GLU A 65 -5.76 3.18 -17.91
N GLY A 66 -6.78 2.39 -18.22
CA GLY A 66 -6.64 1.23 -19.09
C GLY A 66 -6.73 1.56 -20.57
N ARG A 67 -6.76 0.52 -21.39
CA ARG A 67 -6.82 0.64 -22.87
C ARG A 67 -8.03 1.42 -23.36
N THR A 68 -9.12 1.40 -22.60
CA THR A 68 -10.36 2.08 -22.99
C THR A 68 -10.37 3.56 -22.65
N GLY A 69 -9.32 4.06 -22.04
CA GLY A 69 -9.25 5.43 -21.55
C GLY A 69 -10.04 5.69 -20.28
N LYS A 70 -10.68 4.66 -19.73
CA LYS A 70 -11.42 4.80 -18.47
C LYS A 70 -10.49 4.58 -17.28
N ALA A 71 -10.59 5.46 -16.29
CA ALA A 71 -9.85 5.29 -15.04
C ALA A 71 -10.47 4.17 -14.21
N VAL A 72 -9.61 3.29 -13.69
CA VAL A 72 -10.02 2.23 -12.77
C VAL A 72 -9.37 2.54 -11.42
N ASN A 73 -10.20 2.69 -10.40
CA ASN A 73 -9.69 2.93 -9.05
C ASN A 73 -9.08 1.63 -8.50
N MET A 74 -7.83 1.72 -8.08
CA MET A 74 -7.11 0.58 -7.51
C MET A 74 -7.20 0.64 -5.99
N PRO A 75 -7.13 -0.51 -5.30
CA PRO A 75 -7.21 -0.56 -3.84
C PRO A 75 -5.90 -0.14 -3.18
N TYR A 76 -5.30 0.96 -3.66
CA TYR A 76 -4.04 1.48 -3.14
C TYR A 76 -4.14 2.99 -3.01
N TRP A 77 -3.63 3.51 -1.90
CA TRP A 77 -3.66 4.94 -1.60
C TRP A 77 -2.28 5.46 -1.27
N SER A 78 -2.03 6.72 -1.55
CA SER A 78 -0.77 7.36 -1.19
C SER A 78 -0.60 7.36 0.33
N ILE A 79 0.66 7.41 0.79
CA ILE A 79 0.97 7.47 2.21
C ILE A 79 0.74 8.92 2.67
N PRO A 80 -0.04 9.14 3.74
CA PRO A 80 -0.21 10.49 4.27
C PRO A 80 1.13 11.13 4.62
N ALA A 81 1.24 12.44 4.35
CA ALA A 81 2.51 13.15 4.45
C ALA A 81 3.14 13.09 5.85
N ASP A 82 2.34 13.10 6.92
CA ASP A 82 2.84 13.05 8.29
C ASP A 82 3.58 11.76 8.61
N ALA A 83 3.30 10.69 7.88
CA ALA A 83 3.97 9.40 8.10
C ALA A 83 5.48 9.46 7.82
N PHE A 84 5.90 10.35 6.94
CA PHE A 84 7.32 10.48 6.62
C PHE A 84 8.11 11.24 7.67
N ASP A 85 7.43 11.97 8.55
CA ASP A 85 8.05 12.74 9.61
C ASP A 85 8.08 11.99 10.94
N GLU A 86 7.19 11.01 11.13
CA GLU A 86 7.06 10.27 12.38
C GLU A 86 6.97 8.78 12.14
N SER A 87 7.89 8.02 12.75
CA SER A 87 7.92 6.57 12.59
C SER A 87 6.65 5.88 13.14
N ASP A 88 6.06 6.42 14.22
CA ASP A 88 4.82 5.87 14.77
C ASP A 88 3.65 6.05 13.81
N ALA A 89 3.60 7.17 13.10
CA ALA A 89 2.57 7.40 12.10
C ALA A 89 2.73 6.44 10.91
N MET A 90 3.96 6.28 10.44
CA MET A 90 4.24 5.32 9.37
C MET A 90 3.82 3.91 9.78
N ALA A 91 4.16 3.49 11.00
CA ALA A 91 3.80 2.17 11.51
C ALA A 91 2.28 1.96 11.51
N ARG A 92 1.52 2.98 11.91
CA ARG A 92 0.06 2.92 11.93
C ARG A 92 -0.52 2.70 10.53
N TRP A 93 -0.05 3.47 9.55
CA TRP A 93 -0.54 3.37 8.18
C TRP A 93 -0.17 2.03 7.54
N VAL A 94 1.03 1.55 7.81
CA VAL A 94 1.49 0.25 7.32
C VAL A 94 0.64 -0.88 7.91
N ARG A 95 0.30 -0.80 9.21
CA ARG A 95 -0.59 -1.79 9.83
C ARG A 95 -1.99 -1.78 9.22
N LEU A 96 -2.51 -0.61 8.88
CA LEU A 96 -3.80 -0.53 8.19
C LEU A 96 -3.74 -1.23 6.83
N ALA A 97 -2.63 -1.09 6.12
CA ALA A 97 -2.43 -1.79 4.84
C ALA A 97 -2.41 -3.30 5.02
N TYR A 98 -1.72 -3.78 6.05
CA TYR A 98 -1.68 -5.20 6.34
C TYR A 98 -3.06 -5.74 6.74
N ASP A 99 -3.79 -5.00 7.56
CA ASP A 99 -5.15 -5.40 7.95
C ASP A 99 -6.07 -5.51 6.73
N ALA A 100 -5.97 -4.59 5.79
CA ALA A 100 -6.73 -4.64 4.54
C ALA A 100 -6.36 -5.88 3.72
N ALA A 101 -5.07 -6.20 3.66
CA ALA A 101 -4.58 -7.38 2.95
C ALA A 101 -5.10 -8.67 3.59
N LEU A 102 -5.16 -8.74 4.91
CA LEU A 102 -5.70 -9.89 5.63
C LEU A 102 -7.19 -10.07 5.34
N ARG A 103 -7.95 -8.99 5.33
CA ARG A 103 -9.38 -9.05 4.99
C ARG A 103 -9.59 -9.55 3.57
N ALA A 104 -8.78 -9.08 2.62
CA ALA A 104 -8.86 -9.53 1.23
C ALA A 104 -8.53 -11.01 1.10
N ALA A 105 -7.49 -11.48 1.77
CA ALA A 105 -7.10 -12.88 1.75
C ALA A 105 -8.19 -13.78 2.36
N LYS A 106 -8.81 -13.32 3.45
CA LYS A 106 -9.90 -14.06 4.10
C LYS A 106 -11.13 -14.14 3.20
N ALA A 107 -11.46 -13.05 2.52
CA ALA A 107 -12.60 -13.01 1.61
C ALA A 107 -12.43 -13.95 0.42
N SER A 108 -11.21 -14.13 -0.08
CA SER A 108 -10.94 -15.00 -1.23
C SER A 108 -10.88 -16.48 -0.89
N ARG A 109 -10.96 -16.85 0.38
CA ARG A 109 -10.92 -18.26 0.82
C ARG A 109 -12.28 -18.96 0.85
N LYS A 110 -13.27 -18.34 0.37
CA LYS A 110 -14.60 -18.96 0.32
C LYS A 110 -14.65 -20.17 -0.60
#